data_8731e5b240aade076f7ee75371e274c1
#
_entry.id   8731e5b240aade076f7ee75371e274c1
#
_cell.length_a   1.000
_cell.length_b   1.000
_cell.length_c   1.000
_cell.angle_alpha   90.00
_cell.angle_beta   90.00
_cell.angle_gamma   90.00
#
_symmetry.space_group_name_H-M   'P 1'
#
loop_
_entity.id
_entity.type
_entity.pdbx_description
1 polymer ?
#
loop_
_entity_poly.entity_id
_entity_poly.type
_entity_poly.pdbx_seq_one_letter_code
_entity_poly.pdbx_strand_id
1 'polypeptide(L)'
;KMIVENSGLLTVAALRHLDFEGKKVVSILSGGNMDVITMSSVVQHGLIQRDRIFTVSVLLPDRPGELVRVAQVIADNKGNVIRLDHNQFVTTNRQAAVELRVTIEAFGTDHKQQIVKALEGEGFRPKLINAHL
;
A
#
# COMPACT_ATOMS: atom_id res chain seq x y z
N LYS A 1 -7.82 -22.12 -1.58
CA LYS A 1 -6.75 -21.24 -2.13
C LYS A 1 -5.83 -22.10 -2.98
N MET A 2 -5.54 -21.68 -4.20
CA MET A 2 -4.58 -22.34 -5.10
C MET A 2 -3.49 -21.34 -5.47
N ILE A 3 -2.27 -21.85 -5.62
CA ILE A 3 -1.13 -21.10 -6.15
C ILE A 3 -0.87 -21.65 -7.55
N VAL A 4 -0.85 -20.79 -8.55
CA VAL A 4 -0.62 -21.13 -9.93
C VAL A 4 0.47 -20.20 -10.47
N GLU A 5 1.46 -20.73 -11.16
CA GLU A 5 2.50 -19.91 -11.79
C GLU A 5 1.96 -19.04 -12.92
N ASN A 6 2.73 -18.02 -13.32
CA ASN A 6 2.30 -17.04 -14.32
C ASN A 6 1.90 -17.70 -15.66
N SER A 7 2.64 -18.70 -16.10
CA SER A 7 2.34 -19.47 -17.32
C SER A 7 1.00 -20.22 -17.24
N GLY A 8 0.68 -20.75 -16.05
CA GLY A 8 -0.59 -21.45 -15.80
C GLY A 8 -1.82 -20.55 -15.75
N LEU A 9 -1.64 -19.23 -15.66
CA LEU A 9 -2.72 -18.25 -15.68
C LEU A 9 -3.01 -17.64 -17.07
N LEU A 10 -2.28 -18.03 -18.11
CA LEU A 10 -2.47 -17.49 -19.46
C LEU A 10 -3.90 -17.68 -19.97
N THR A 11 -4.54 -18.80 -19.69
CA THR A 11 -5.92 -19.07 -20.07
C THR A 11 -6.91 -18.13 -19.41
N VAL A 12 -6.68 -17.77 -18.12
CA VAL A 12 -7.51 -16.80 -17.40
C VAL A 12 -7.25 -15.38 -17.93
N ALA A 13 -6.01 -15.03 -18.22
CA ALA A 13 -5.66 -13.72 -18.79
C ALA A 13 -6.29 -13.53 -20.19
N ALA A 14 -6.34 -14.59 -21.00
CA ALA A 14 -6.95 -14.58 -22.33
C ALA A 14 -8.45 -14.23 -22.30
N LEU A 15 -9.18 -14.52 -21.20
CA LEU A 15 -10.59 -14.17 -21.07
C LEU A 15 -10.87 -12.67 -21.22
N ARG A 16 -9.89 -11.82 -20.96
CA ARG A 16 -10.02 -10.36 -21.13
C ARG A 16 -10.02 -9.92 -22.60
N HIS A 17 -9.61 -10.79 -23.49
CA HIS A 17 -9.38 -10.50 -24.92
C HIS A 17 -10.26 -11.33 -25.85
N LEU A 18 -11.08 -12.21 -25.28
CA LEU A 18 -11.95 -13.10 -26.04
C LEU A 18 -13.42 -12.70 -25.83
N ASP A 19 -14.17 -12.72 -26.93
CA ASP A 19 -15.62 -12.64 -26.86
C ASP A 19 -16.18 -14.04 -26.60
N PHE A 20 -16.83 -14.19 -25.46
CA PHE A 20 -17.43 -15.46 -25.02
C PHE A 20 -18.89 -15.31 -24.57
N GLU A 21 -19.54 -14.20 -24.94
CA GLU A 21 -20.94 -13.97 -24.61
C GLU A 21 -21.81 -15.15 -25.11
N GLY A 22 -22.62 -15.72 -24.21
CA GLY A 22 -23.44 -16.87 -24.46
C GLY A 22 -22.70 -18.22 -24.61
N LYS A 23 -21.38 -18.27 -24.41
CA LYS A 23 -20.56 -19.48 -24.51
C LYS A 23 -20.20 -20.01 -23.12
N LYS A 24 -20.07 -21.33 -22.99
CA LYS A 24 -19.47 -21.97 -21.83
C LYS A 24 -17.97 -22.06 -22.05
N VAL A 25 -17.19 -21.46 -21.16
CA VAL A 25 -15.72 -21.42 -21.26
C VAL A 25 -15.13 -22.21 -20.10
N VAL A 26 -14.15 -23.06 -20.43
CA VAL A 26 -13.36 -23.80 -19.43
C VAL A 26 -11.93 -23.34 -19.52
N SER A 27 -11.39 -22.86 -18.43
CA SER A 27 -10.00 -22.44 -18.27
C SER A 27 -9.24 -23.48 -17.45
N ILE A 28 -8.19 -24.04 -18.02
CA ILE A 28 -7.34 -25.00 -17.32
C ILE A 28 -6.25 -24.22 -16.60
N LEU A 29 -6.19 -24.34 -15.28
CA LEU A 29 -5.11 -23.82 -14.45
C LEU A 29 -4.05 -24.91 -14.31
N SER A 30 -2.82 -24.60 -14.69
CA SER A 30 -1.72 -25.55 -14.65
C SER A 30 -0.43 -24.89 -14.12
N GLY A 31 0.46 -25.71 -13.56
CA GLY A 31 1.74 -25.26 -13.02
C GLY A 31 1.62 -24.61 -11.64
N GLY A 32 2.55 -24.99 -10.79
CA GLY A 32 2.65 -24.47 -9.40
C GLY A 32 4.10 -24.26 -8.98
N ASN A 33 5.03 -24.26 -9.93
CA ASN A 33 6.45 -24.06 -9.68
C ASN A 33 6.81 -22.58 -9.58
N MET A 34 6.20 -21.91 -8.59
CA MET A 34 6.52 -20.51 -8.28
C MET A 34 7.40 -20.47 -7.04
N ASP A 35 8.57 -19.83 -7.14
CA ASP A 35 9.42 -19.63 -5.98
C ASP A 35 8.77 -18.62 -5.00
N VAL A 36 9.15 -18.72 -3.73
CA VAL A 36 8.58 -17.92 -2.63
C VAL A 36 8.85 -16.43 -2.81
N ILE A 37 9.99 -16.05 -3.37
CA ILE A 37 10.35 -14.64 -3.58
C ILE A 37 9.45 -14.03 -4.64
N THR A 38 9.27 -14.69 -5.76
CA THR A 38 8.36 -14.27 -6.84
C THR A 38 6.92 -14.17 -6.32
N MET A 39 6.46 -15.16 -5.56
CA MET A 39 5.12 -15.14 -4.95
C MET A 39 4.94 -13.96 -4.01
N SER A 40 5.92 -13.70 -3.13
CA SER A 40 5.90 -12.56 -2.22
C SER A 40 5.81 -11.24 -2.99
N SER A 41 6.63 -11.08 -4.04
CA SER A 41 6.63 -9.89 -4.89
C SER A 41 5.26 -9.66 -5.57
N VAL A 42 4.66 -10.69 -6.14
CA VAL A 42 3.33 -10.59 -6.78
C VAL A 42 2.26 -10.19 -5.77
N VAL A 43 2.28 -10.78 -4.57
CA VAL A 43 1.34 -10.42 -3.50
C VAL A 43 1.52 -8.96 -3.08
N GLN A 44 2.75 -8.52 -2.84
CA GLN A 44 3.05 -7.14 -2.45
C GLN A 44 2.59 -6.14 -3.52
N HIS A 45 2.93 -6.38 -4.79
CA HIS A 45 2.46 -5.55 -5.91
C HIS A 45 0.93 -5.49 -5.98
N GLY A 46 0.27 -6.62 -5.80
CA GLY A 46 -1.20 -6.70 -5.79
C GLY A 46 -1.84 -5.90 -4.66
N LEU A 47 -1.22 -5.87 -3.48
CA LEU A 47 -1.68 -5.09 -2.33
C LEU A 47 -1.49 -3.57 -2.57
N ILE A 48 -0.34 -3.18 -3.12
CA ILE A 48 -0.04 -1.77 -3.45
C ILE A 48 -1.00 -1.26 -4.53
N GLN A 49 -1.18 -2.01 -5.63
CA GLN A 49 -2.07 -1.62 -6.73
C GLN A 49 -3.55 -1.46 -6.31
N ARG A 50 -3.96 -2.14 -5.24
CA ARG A 50 -5.32 -2.04 -4.71
C ARG A 50 -5.43 -1.08 -3.52
N ASP A 51 -4.43 -0.24 -3.31
CA ASP A 51 -4.36 0.68 -2.16
C ASP A 51 -4.55 -0.01 -0.78
N ARG A 52 -4.23 -1.33 -0.72
CA ARG A 52 -4.24 -2.08 0.53
C ARG A 52 -3.00 -1.78 1.37
N ILE A 53 -1.92 -1.37 0.71
CA ILE A 53 -0.69 -0.89 1.33
C ILE A 53 -0.27 0.38 0.61
N PHE A 54 -0.02 1.43 1.36
CA PHE A 54 0.48 2.70 0.86
C PHE A 54 1.41 3.36 1.86
N THR A 55 2.27 4.26 1.39
CA THR A 55 3.19 5.00 2.26
C THR A 55 2.91 6.49 2.15
N VAL A 56 2.88 7.15 3.29
CA VAL A 56 2.82 8.60 3.42
C VAL A 56 4.12 9.12 4.02
N SER A 57 4.61 10.25 3.50
CA SER A 57 5.65 11.06 4.12
C SER A 57 5.01 12.29 4.72
N VAL A 58 5.27 12.54 6.00
CA VAL A 58 4.78 13.69 6.75
C VAL A 58 5.97 14.44 7.34
N LEU A 59 6.06 15.74 7.08
CA LEU A 59 7.04 16.60 7.74
C LEU A 59 6.46 17.10 9.05
N LEU A 60 7.19 16.86 10.14
CA LEU A 60 6.80 17.20 11.51
C LEU A 60 7.80 18.17 12.11
N PRO A 61 7.37 19.08 13.01
CA PRO A 61 8.29 19.74 13.93
C PRO A 61 9.02 18.70 14.78
N ASP A 62 10.32 18.94 15.05
CA ASP A 62 11.08 18.07 15.96
C ASP A 62 10.69 18.37 17.40
N ARG A 63 9.56 17.80 17.83
CA ARG A 63 9.00 17.96 19.18
C ARG A 63 8.47 16.64 19.71
N PRO A 64 8.59 16.38 21.02
CA PRO A 64 7.97 15.23 21.65
C PRO A 64 6.46 15.19 21.40
N GLY A 65 5.93 14.01 21.08
CA GLY A 65 4.50 13.78 20.89
C GLY A 65 3.99 13.88 19.44
N GLU A 66 4.69 14.54 18.51
CA GLU A 66 4.21 14.68 17.14
C GLU A 66 4.05 13.33 16.43
N LEU A 67 4.97 12.40 16.63
CA LEU A 67 4.85 11.03 16.11
C LEU A 67 3.60 10.32 16.66
N VAL A 68 3.34 10.49 17.96
CA VAL A 68 2.18 9.87 18.63
C VAL A 68 0.87 10.41 18.02
N ARG A 69 0.80 11.72 17.73
CA ARG A 69 -0.37 12.32 17.09
C ARG A 69 -0.64 11.71 15.72
N VAL A 70 0.38 11.57 14.89
CA VAL A 70 0.23 10.94 13.55
C VAL A 70 -0.24 9.50 13.69
N ALA A 71 0.38 8.72 14.58
CA ALA A 71 0.00 7.33 14.81
C ALA A 71 -1.44 7.20 15.34
N GLN A 72 -1.86 8.11 16.22
CA GLN A 72 -3.22 8.12 16.76
C GLN A 72 -4.25 8.39 15.67
N VAL A 73 -4.02 9.39 14.80
CA VAL A 73 -4.94 9.67 13.67
C VAL A 73 -5.10 8.46 12.77
N ILE A 74 -4.01 7.76 12.46
CA ILE A 74 -4.05 6.55 11.64
C ILE A 74 -4.87 5.46 12.34
N ALA A 75 -4.62 5.23 13.63
CA ALA A 75 -5.31 4.20 14.41
C ALA A 75 -6.80 4.49 14.57
N ASP A 76 -7.20 5.73 14.86
CA ASP A 76 -8.59 6.15 14.99
C ASP A 76 -9.37 5.95 13.68
N ASN A 77 -8.68 6.06 12.55
CA ASN A 77 -9.22 5.74 11.23
C ASN A 77 -9.00 4.28 10.81
N LYS A 78 -8.68 3.37 11.74
CA LYS A 78 -8.53 1.93 11.50
C LYS A 78 -7.42 1.56 10.50
N GLY A 79 -6.45 2.44 10.28
CA GLY A 79 -5.22 2.13 9.55
C GLY A 79 -4.27 1.33 10.44
N ASN A 80 -3.64 0.30 9.88
CA ASN A 80 -2.62 -0.46 10.57
C ASN A 80 -1.23 -0.05 10.10
N VAL A 81 -0.39 0.44 11.02
CA VAL A 81 1.00 0.83 10.70
C VAL A 81 1.85 -0.43 10.61
N ILE A 82 2.39 -0.71 9.41
CA ILE A 82 3.28 -1.86 9.17
C ILE A 82 4.76 -1.48 9.19
N ARG A 83 5.09 -0.24 8.85
CA ARG A 83 6.46 0.27 8.89
C ARG A 83 6.45 1.75 9.21
N LEU A 84 7.46 2.17 9.99
CA LEU A 84 7.65 3.55 10.37
C LEU A 84 9.14 3.89 10.31
N ASP A 85 9.49 4.85 9.46
CA ASP A 85 10.85 5.36 9.32
C ASP A 85 10.85 6.83 9.79
N HIS A 86 11.65 7.13 10.80
CA HIS A 86 11.78 8.44 11.43
C HIS A 86 13.14 9.03 11.09
N ASN A 87 13.19 10.04 10.22
CA ASN A 87 14.42 10.67 9.77
C ASN A 87 14.54 12.10 10.32
N GLN A 88 15.47 12.30 11.26
CA GLN A 88 15.69 13.57 11.95
C GLN A 88 16.59 14.55 11.17
N PHE A 89 17.22 14.14 10.07
CA PHE A 89 18.23 14.94 9.37
C PHE A 89 17.68 15.65 8.12
N VAL A 90 16.38 15.90 8.04
CA VAL A 90 15.80 16.64 6.92
C VAL A 90 15.88 18.14 7.22
N THR A 91 16.82 18.82 6.57
CA THR A 91 16.91 20.29 6.65
C THR A 91 15.97 20.91 5.63
N THR A 92 14.79 21.35 6.06
CA THR A 92 13.88 22.11 5.19
C THR A 92 13.76 23.54 5.71
N ASN A 93 14.19 24.53 4.90
CA ASN A 93 14.03 25.97 5.15
C ASN A 93 14.52 26.47 6.53
N ARG A 94 15.72 26.07 6.96
CA ARG A 94 16.35 26.51 8.22
C ARG A 94 15.60 26.16 9.52
N GLN A 95 14.55 25.36 9.47
CA GLN A 95 13.90 24.83 10.65
C GLN A 95 14.19 23.33 10.78
N ALA A 96 14.49 22.89 11.98
CA ALA A 96 14.60 21.46 12.28
C ALA A 96 13.25 20.79 12.02
N ALA A 97 13.19 19.98 11.00
CA ALA A 97 12.02 19.20 10.63
C ALA A 97 12.41 17.72 10.58
N VAL A 98 11.48 16.89 10.98
CA VAL A 98 11.60 15.44 10.94
C VAL A 98 10.71 14.93 9.82
N GLU A 99 11.26 14.11 8.94
CA GLU A 99 10.47 13.36 7.99
C GLU A 99 10.05 12.03 8.62
N LEU A 100 8.74 11.87 8.77
CA LEU A 100 8.13 10.61 9.19
C LEU A 100 7.54 9.92 7.97
N ARG A 101 8.06 8.73 7.62
CA ARG A 101 7.50 7.87 6.58
C ARG A 101 6.74 6.75 7.24
N VAL A 102 5.46 6.65 6.95
CA VAL A 102 4.59 5.62 7.52
C VAL A 102 4.00 4.79 6.41
N THR A 103 4.26 3.49 6.43
CA THR A 103 3.61 2.52 5.56
C THR A 103 2.41 1.93 6.29
N ILE A 104 1.25 2.06 5.67
CA ILE A 104 -0.06 1.80 6.27
C ILE A 104 -0.76 0.72 5.48
N GLU A 105 -1.33 -0.25 6.18
CA GLU A 105 -2.31 -1.18 5.63
C GLU A 105 -3.71 -0.58 5.75
N ALA A 106 -4.47 -0.64 4.66
CA ALA A 106 -5.83 -0.15 4.54
C ALA A 106 -6.75 -1.17 3.87
N PHE A 107 -8.04 -0.87 3.80
CA PHE A 107 -9.04 -1.74 3.17
C PHE A 107 -9.26 -1.44 1.68
N GLY A 108 -8.47 -0.53 1.08
CA GLY A 108 -8.57 -0.13 -0.31
C GLY A 108 -8.60 1.39 -0.48
N THR A 109 -8.93 1.85 -1.69
CA THR A 109 -8.80 3.24 -2.11
C THR A 109 -9.58 4.22 -1.24
N ASP A 110 -10.84 3.93 -0.93
CA ASP A 110 -11.69 4.82 -0.13
C ASP A 110 -11.14 4.98 1.29
N HIS A 111 -10.71 3.88 1.89
CA HIS A 111 -10.12 3.89 3.23
C HIS A 111 -8.77 4.61 3.27
N LYS A 112 -7.93 4.44 2.25
CA LYS A 112 -6.70 5.21 2.08
C LYS A 112 -7.00 6.72 2.05
N GLN A 113 -8.00 7.13 1.24
CA GLN A 113 -8.40 8.54 1.14
C GLN A 113 -8.93 9.08 2.46
N GLN A 114 -9.69 8.28 3.21
CA GLN A 114 -10.17 8.64 4.54
C GLN A 114 -9.01 8.94 5.50
N ILE A 115 -8.00 8.06 5.54
CA ILE A 115 -6.82 8.24 6.40
C ILE A 115 -6.04 9.49 6.00
N VAL A 116 -5.80 9.70 4.70
CA VAL A 116 -5.09 10.89 4.20
C VAL A 116 -5.83 12.18 4.59
N LYS A 117 -7.15 12.24 4.37
CA LYS A 117 -7.98 13.39 4.75
C LYS A 117 -7.99 13.62 6.27
N ALA A 118 -8.01 12.57 7.06
CA ALA A 118 -7.94 12.70 8.52
C ALA A 118 -6.61 13.32 8.97
N LEU A 119 -5.49 12.91 8.37
CA LEU A 119 -4.19 13.53 8.62
C LEU A 119 -4.18 15.01 8.21
N GLU A 120 -4.75 15.35 7.05
CA GLU A 120 -4.88 16.74 6.59
C GLU A 120 -5.76 17.58 7.54
N GLY A 121 -6.85 17.01 8.04
CA GLY A 121 -7.76 17.65 9.00
C GLY A 121 -7.09 18.00 10.33
N GLU A 122 -6.09 17.21 10.77
CA GLU A 122 -5.28 17.48 11.95
C GLU A 122 -4.10 18.45 11.68
N GLY A 123 -4.03 19.03 10.48
CA GLY A 123 -3.05 20.02 10.08
C GLY A 123 -1.74 19.43 9.55
N PHE A 124 -1.66 18.12 9.38
CA PHE A 124 -0.53 17.49 8.73
C PHE A 124 -0.60 17.68 7.20
N ARG A 125 0.55 17.53 6.53
CA ARG A 125 0.65 17.60 5.06
C ARG A 125 1.22 16.30 4.53
N PRO A 126 0.42 15.23 4.50
CA PRO A 126 0.88 13.93 4.02
C PRO A 126 1.15 13.98 2.51
N LYS A 127 2.30 13.45 2.11
CA LYS A 127 2.63 13.21 0.70
C LYS A 127 2.63 11.72 0.45
N LEU A 128 1.87 11.26 -0.53
CA LEU A 128 1.94 9.87 -0.97
C LEU A 128 3.28 9.64 -1.68
N ILE A 129 3.98 8.60 -1.25
CA ILE A 129 5.24 8.16 -1.85
C ILE A 129 5.13 6.69 -2.23
N ASN A 130 6.06 6.21 -3.07
CA ASN A 130 6.09 4.81 -3.42
C ASN A 130 6.25 3.94 -2.17
N ALA A 131 5.37 2.96 -2.03
CA ALA A 131 5.48 2.00 -0.94
C ALA A 131 6.69 1.10 -1.17
N HIS A 132 7.60 1.07 -0.20
CA HIS A 132 8.69 0.11 -0.12
C HIS A 132 8.41 -0.78 1.08
N LEU A 133 8.21 -2.08 0.82
CA LEU A 133 8.00 -3.11 1.84
C LEU A 133 9.30 -3.81 2.16
#